data_67d01beabac284983a889627dcb195fb
#
_entry.id   67d01beabac284983a889627dcb195fb
#
_cell.length_a   1.000
_cell.length_b   1.000
_cell.length_c   1.000
_cell.angle_alpha   90.00
_cell.angle_beta   90.00
_cell.angle_gamma   90.00
#
_symmetry.space_group_name_H-M   'P 1'
#
loop_
_entity.id
_entity.type
_entity.pdbx_description
1 polymer ?
#
loop_
_entity_poly.entity_id
_entity_poly.type
_entity_poly.pdbx_seq_one_letter_code
_entity_poly.pdbx_strand_id
1 'polypeptide(L)'
;MSYIFTSESVSEGHPDKICDQISDAILDECLESDPNSRVACETLIKNNTVVVAGEITSNANVDYESVARKVVRDIGYIENDLGFASASFEFQNLISEQSKDIDAGISGDTVLGSGDQGLMFGYACKETPELMPLPIALAHKLMLKHAEVRKTKGLGLRPDAKSQVSIEYDSNYQPKRIDSIVLSTQHSDDLDLEDLREIVKTQIIDSCLPEKLLDNETKYLINPAGRFVIGGPVGDCGLTGRKI
;
A
#
# COMPACT_ATOMS: atom_id res chain seq x y z
N MET A 1 19.46 28.56 3.50
CA MET A 1 17.98 28.55 3.48
C MET A 1 17.54 27.19 3.92
N SER A 2 16.54 27.11 4.80
CA SER A 2 15.85 25.86 5.05
C SER A 2 14.79 25.61 3.98
N TYR A 3 14.43 24.35 3.74
CA TYR A 3 13.34 23.96 2.85
C TYR A 3 12.57 22.79 3.46
N ILE A 4 11.33 22.60 3.02
CA ILE A 4 10.50 21.49 3.45
C ILE A 4 10.40 20.48 2.29
N PHE A 5 10.59 19.19 2.63
CA PHE A 5 10.36 18.07 1.71
C PHE A 5 9.35 17.12 2.31
N THR A 6 8.42 16.64 1.47
CA THR A 6 7.26 15.87 1.90
C THR A 6 7.19 14.56 1.14
N SER A 7 6.85 13.47 1.85
CA SER A 7 6.51 12.19 1.25
C SER A 7 5.26 11.62 1.90
N GLU A 8 4.55 10.78 1.16
CA GLU A 8 3.34 10.10 1.62
C GLU A 8 3.44 8.59 1.49
N SER A 9 2.64 7.88 2.27
CA SER A 9 2.45 6.44 2.20
C SER A 9 1.00 6.07 2.42
N VAL A 10 0.62 4.88 1.99
CA VAL A 10 -0.72 4.33 2.17
C VAL A 10 -0.68 3.04 2.97
N SER A 11 -1.78 2.73 3.65
CA SER A 11 -1.94 1.48 4.39
C SER A 11 -2.15 0.29 3.45
N GLU A 12 -2.02 -0.92 4.01
CA GLU A 12 -2.31 -2.17 3.31
C GLU A 12 -3.75 -2.25 2.78
N GLY A 13 -4.70 -1.52 3.39
CA GLY A 13 -6.11 -1.48 3.00
C GLY A 13 -6.49 -0.34 2.04
N HIS A 14 -5.53 0.47 1.59
CA HIS A 14 -5.77 1.45 0.52
C HIS A 14 -6.06 0.71 -0.80
N PRO A 15 -7.04 1.14 -1.62
CA PRO A 15 -7.43 0.41 -2.83
C PRO A 15 -6.28 0.08 -3.78
N ASP A 16 -5.39 1.03 -4.08
CA ASP A 16 -4.21 0.75 -4.92
C ASP A 16 -3.29 -0.31 -4.28
N LYS A 17 -3.09 -0.26 -2.95
CA LYS A 17 -2.21 -1.21 -2.26
C LYS A 17 -2.84 -2.60 -2.14
N ILE A 18 -4.16 -2.70 -2.06
CA ILE A 18 -4.86 -3.99 -2.17
C ILE A 18 -4.56 -4.62 -3.53
N CYS A 19 -4.63 -3.82 -4.62
CA CYS A 19 -4.31 -4.29 -5.96
C CYS A 19 -2.87 -4.78 -6.08
N ASP A 20 -1.90 -4.00 -5.58
CA ASP A 20 -0.49 -4.41 -5.55
C ASP A 20 -0.32 -5.74 -4.82
N GLN A 21 -0.91 -5.90 -3.64
CA GLN A 21 -0.80 -7.13 -2.84
C GLN A 21 -1.46 -8.34 -3.52
N ILE A 22 -2.57 -8.15 -4.25
CA ILE A 22 -3.20 -9.25 -5.01
C ILE A 22 -2.30 -9.66 -6.17
N SER A 23 -1.77 -8.71 -6.94
CA SER A 23 -0.86 -8.98 -8.06
C SER A 23 0.42 -9.67 -7.59
N ASP A 24 1.02 -9.21 -6.50
CA ASP A 24 2.22 -9.81 -5.89
C ASP A 24 1.93 -11.22 -5.37
N ALA A 25 0.80 -11.45 -4.70
CA ALA A 25 0.43 -12.77 -4.19
C ALA A 25 0.19 -13.78 -5.32
N ILE A 26 -0.39 -13.37 -6.45
CA ILE A 26 -0.53 -14.22 -7.63
C ILE A 26 0.85 -14.56 -8.21
N LEU A 27 1.76 -13.60 -8.29
CA LEU A 27 3.14 -13.82 -8.71
C LEU A 27 3.85 -14.84 -7.79
N ASP A 28 3.74 -14.66 -6.48
CA ASP A 28 4.36 -15.54 -5.49
C ASP A 28 3.86 -16.99 -5.63
N GLU A 29 2.55 -17.21 -5.72
CA GLU A 29 1.96 -18.54 -5.90
C GLU A 29 2.41 -19.22 -7.22
N CYS A 30 2.52 -18.43 -8.29
CA CYS A 30 3.06 -18.94 -9.56
C CYS A 30 4.52 -19.38 -9.40
N LEU A 31 5.37 -18.55 -8.81
CA LEU A 31 6.81 -18.80 -8.66
C LEU A 31 7.10 -19.93 -7.65
N GLU A 32 6.27 -20.09 -6.61
CA GLU A 32 6.41 -21.19 -5.65
C GLU A 32 6.25 -22.55 -6.33
N SER A 33 5.31 -22.64 -7.27
CA SER A 33 5.00 -23.88 -8.00
C SER A 33 5.83 -24.08 -9.28
N ASP A 34 6.17 -22.99 -9.98
CA ASP A 34 7.02 -22.99 -11.18
C ASP A 34 7.95 -21.77 -11.19
N PRO A 35 9.24 -21.96 -10.80
CA PRO A 35 10.22 -20.86 -10.75
C PRO A 35 10.51 -20.20 -12.12
N ASN A 36 10.05 -20.80 -13.22
CA ASN A 36 10.20 -20.26 -14.57
C ASN A 36 8.95 -19.51 -15.06
N SER A 37 7.96 -19.32 -14.19
CA SER A 37 6.74 -18.56 -14.53
C SER A 37 7.08 -17.16 -15.03
N ARG A 38 6.38 -16.74 -16.05
CA ARG A 38 6.34 -15.34 -16.51
C ARG A 38 4.95 -14.77 -16.19
N VAL A 39 4.93 -13.77 -15.32
CA VAL A 39 3.70 -13.24 -14.73
C VAL A 39 3.63 -11.74 -14.96
N ALA A 40 2.64 -11.32 -15.76
CA ALA A 40 2.22 -9.94 -15.92
C ALA A 40 0.76 -9.88 -15.47
N CYS A 41 0.54 -9.60 -14.18
CA CYS A 41 -0.77 -9.60 -13.56
C CYS A 41 -1.09 -8.21 -13.02
N GLU A 42 -2.09 -7.57 -13.61
CA GLU A 42 -2.63 -6.30 -13.16
C GLU A 42 -3.96 -6.53 -12.45
N THR A 43 -4.20 -5.72 -11.41
CA THR A 43 -5.45 -5.78 -10.64
C THR A 43 -6.12 -4.42 -10.63
N LEU A 44 -7.44 -4.42 -10.79
CA LEU A 44 -8.32 -3.27 -10.59
C LEU A 44 -9.36 -3.61 -9.54
N ILE A 45 -9.64 -2.67 -8.64
CA ILE A 45 -10.65 -2.84 -7.60
C ILE A 45 -11.56 -1.61 -7.52
N LYS A 46 -12.87 -1.83 -7.52
CA LYS A 46 -13.85 -0.77 -7.28
C LYS A 46 -15.14 -1.34 -6.73
N ASN A 47 -15.73 -0.65 -5.74
CA ASN A 47 -16.92 -1.12 -5.02
C ASN A 47 -16.71 -2.55 -4.49
N ASN A 48 -17.58 -3.48 -4.87
CA ASN A 48 -17.49 -4.88 -4.49
C ASN A 48 -16.95 -5.78 -5.62
N THR A 49 -16.11 -5.24 -6.51
CA THR A 49 -15.59 -5.97 -7.68
C THR A 49 -14.06 -5.91 -7.71
N VAL A 50 -13.44 -7.08 -7.91
CA VAL A 50 -12.00 -7.26 -8.16
C VAL A 50 -11.85 -7.84 -9.56
N VAL A 51 -11.03 -7.19 -10.39
CA VAL A 51 -10.69 -7.66 -11.74
C VAL A 51 -9.19 -7.93 -11.76
N VAL A 52 -8.79 -9.13 -12.18
CA VAL A 52 -7.39 -9.43 -12.52
C VAL A 52 -7.29 -9.61 -14.03
N ALA A 53 -6.27 -9.01 -14.64
CA ALA A 53 -6.07 -9.01 -16.08
C ALA A 53 -4.59 -9.09 -16.41
N GLY A 54 -4.25 -9.62 -17.56
CA GLY A 54 -2.88 -9.70 -18.04
C GLY A 54 -2.52 -11.04 -18.65
N GLU A 55 -1.25 -11.35 -18.66
CA GLU A 55 -0.72 -12.55 -19.29
C GLU A 55 0.15 -13.34 -18.33
N ILE A 56 -0.15 -14.63 -18.15
CA ILE A 56 0.63 -15.56 -17.35
C ILE A 56 1.00 -16.79 -18.17
N THR A 57 2.28 -17.08 -18.25
CA THR A 57 2.81 -18.34 -18.78
C THR A 57 3.47 -19.10 -17.65
N SER A 58 2.85 -20.20 -17.20
CA SER A 58 3.28 -20.98 -16.05
C SER A 58 2.78 -22.41 -16.15
N ASN A 59 3.52 -23.36 -15.57
CA ASN A 59 3.03 -24.71 -15.32
C ASN A 59 2.28 -24.83 -13.97
N ALA A 60 2.24 -23.75 -13.19
CA ALA A 60 1.49 -23.69 -11.94
C ALA A 60 -0.02 -23.67 -12.19
N ASN A 61 -0.77 -24.39 -11.36
CA ASN A 61 -2.23 -24.34 -11.37
C ASN A 61 -2.72 -23.48 -10.20
N VAL A 62 -2.80 -22.17 -10.39
CA VAL A 62 -3.14 -21.20 -9.36
C VAL A 62 -4.62 -20.84 -9.42
N ASP A 63 -5.31 -20.92 -8.28
CA ASP A 63 -6.66 -20.38 -8.10
C ASP A 63 -6.57 -18.89 -7.74
N TYR A 64 -6.57 -18.02 -8.75
CA TYR A 64 -6.42 -16.56 -8.57
C TYR A 64 -7.51 -15.95 -7.69
N GLU A 65 -8.73 -16.47 -7.73
CA GLU A 65 -9.82 -15.99 -6.87
C GLU A 65 -9.54 -16.29 -5.40
N SER A 66 -9.14 -17.51 -5.07
CA SER A 66 -8.79 -17.91 -3.71
C SER A 66 -7.61 -17.09 -3.16
N VAL A 67 -6.60 -16.81 -4.00
CA VAL A 67 -5.47 -15.94 -3.63
C VAL A 67 -5.95 -14.53 -3.32
N ALA A 68 -6.74 -13.91 -4.20
CA ALA A 68 -7.28 -12.58 -3.99
C ALA A 68 -8.14 -12.49 -2.71
N ARG A 69 -9.01 -13.48 -2.47
CA ARG A 69 -9.84 -13.55 -1.26
C ARG A 69 -9.02 -13.68 0.01
N LYS A 70 -7.93 -14.45 -0.03
CA LYS A 70 -6.99 -14.57 1.09
C LYS A 70 -6.34 -13.23 1.41
N VAL A 71 -5.81 -12.53 0.41
CA VAL A 71 -5.19 -11.20 0.58
C VAL A 71 -6.16 -10.20 1.21
N VAL A 72 -7.36 -10.08 0.66
CA VAL A 72 -8.40 -9.16 1.15
C VAL A 72 -8.79 -9.47 2.59
N ARG A 73 -8.91 -10.75 2.95
CA ARG A 73 -9.18 -11.19 4.32
C ARG A 73 -8.03 -10.84 5.27
N ASP A 74 -6.79 -11.11 4.88
CA ASP A 74 -5.59 -10.90 5.72
C ASP A 74 -5.34 -9.40 5.97
N ILE A 75 -5.73 -8.54 5.03
CA ILE A 75 -5.78 -7.08 5.20
C ILE A 75 -6.82 -6.70 6.26
N GLY A 76 -7.97 -7.39 6.33
CA GLY A 76 -9.00 -7.16 7.33
C GLY A 76 -10.34 -6.67 6.77
N TYR A 77 -10.59 -6.82 5.47
CA TYR A 77 -11.92 -6.65 4.89
C TYR A 77 -12.71 -7.96 5.03
N ILE A 78 -13.20 -8.21 6.23
CA ILE A 78 -13.86 -9.47 6.61
C ILE A 78 -15.39 -9.29 6.65
N GLU A 79 -15.84 -8.17 7.21
CA GLU A 79 -17.25 -7.89 7.42
C GLU A 79 -17.85 -7.12 6.25
N ASN A 80 -19.08 -7.43 5.89
CA ASN A 80 -19.76 -6.81 4.74
C ASN A 80 -20.34 -5.41 5.05
N ASP A 81 -20.18 -4.92 6.27
CA ASP A 81 -20.60 -3.59 6.71
C ASP A 81 -19.90 -2.44 5.93
N LEU A 82 -18.73 -2.74 5.35
CA LEU A 82 -17.95 -1.80 4.55
C LEU A 82 -18.33 -1.78 3.06
N GLY A 83 -19.29 -2.62 2.63
CA GLY A 83 -19.68 -2.76 1.22
C GLY A 83 -18.63 -3.45 0.33
N PHE A 84 -17.57 -3.98 0.95
CA PHE A 84 -16.51 -4.79 0.33
C PHE A 84 -15.96 -5.77 1.35
N ALA A 85 -16.02 -7.07 1.05
CA ALA A 85 -15.51 -8.10 1.95
C ALA A 85 -14.95 -9.31 1.21
N SER A 86 -13.96 -9.97 1.80
CA SER A 86 -13.25 -11.12 1.22
C SER A 86 -14.17 -12.28 0.80
N ALA A 87 -15.29 -12.46 1.49
CA ALA A 87 -16.26 -13.53 1.22
C ALA A 87 -17.27 -13.20 0.11
N SER A 88 -17.47 -11.91 -0.23
CA SER A 88 -18.63 -11.47 -1.01
C SER A 88 -18.31 -10.64 -2.25
N PHE A 89 -17.05 -10.24 -2.48
CA PHE A 89 -16.75 -9.48 -3.68
C PHE A 89 -16.91 -10.31 -4.95
N GLU A 90 -17.28 -9.65 -6.03
CA GLU A 90 -17.32 -10.23 -7.37
C GLU A 90 -15.91 -10.31 -7.95
N PHE A 91 -15.50 -11.50 -8.42
CA PHE A 91 -14.19 -11.71 -9.02
C PHE A 91 -14.31 -11.89 -10.54
N GLN A 92 -13.53 -11.12 -11.28
CA GLN A 92 -13.43 -11.24 -12.74
C GLN A 92 -12.00 -11.59 -13.13
N ASN A 93 -11.84 -12.72 -13.79
CA ASN A 93 -10.56 -13.18 -14.32
C ASN A 93 -10.48 -12.93 -15.83
N LEU A 94 -9.57 -12.05 -16.23
CA LEU A 94 -9.25 -11.72 -17.62
C LEU A 94 -7.78 -12.07 -17.96
N ILE A 95 -7.17 -12.98 -17.18
CA ILE A 95 -5.82 -13.46 -17.46
C ILE A 95 -5.86 -14.44 -18.63
N SER A 96 -4.92 -14.28 -19.54
CA SER A 96 -4.69 -15.14 -20.70
C SER A 96 -3.26 -15.67 -20.76
N GLU A 97 -2.97 -16.61 -21.63
CA GLU A 97 -1.60 -16.96 -21.98
C GLU A 97 -0.93 -15.85 -22.80
N GLN A 98 0.39 -15.69 -22.65
CA GLN A 98 1.14 -14.72 -23.42
C GLN A 98 1.11 -15.04 -24.92
N SER A 99 1.04 -14.01 -25.76
CA SER A 99 1.10 -14.14 -27.21
C SER A 99 2.36 -14.89 -27.67
N LYS A 100 2.20 -15.86 -28.57
CA LYS A 100 3.31 -16.63 -29.13
C LYS A 100 4.34 -15.76 -29.86
N ASP A 101 3.93 -14.63 -30.40
CA ASP A 101 4.83 -13.69 -31.10
C ASP A 101 5.76 -12.98 -30.10
N ILE A 102 5.27 -12.62 -28.91
CA ILE A 102 6.06 -12.05 -27.84
C ILE A 102 6.98 -13.11 -27.23
N ASP A 103 6.48 -14.31 -27.03
CA ASP A 103 7.22 -15.46 -26.49
C ASP A 103 8.42 -15.82 -27.37
N ALA A 104 8.27 -15.85 -28.68
CA ALA A 104 9.35 -16.10 -29.65
C ALA A 104 10.47 -15.04 -29.59
N GLY A 105 10.14 -13.80 -29.21
CA GLY A 105 11.13 -12.72 -29.02
C GLY A 105 11.96 -12.84 -27.73
N ILE A 106 11.42 -13.55 -26.73
CA ILE A 106 12.08 -13.73 -25.40
C ILE A 106 12.89 -15.01 -25.37
N SER A 107 12.42 -16.09 -26.00
CA SER A 107 12.97 -17.45 -25.96
C SER A 107 14.03 -17.68 -27.03
N GLY A 108 15.09 -16.88 -27.10
CA GLY A 108 16.26 -17.15 -27.95
C GLY A 108 17.09 -18.31 -27.41
N ASP A 109 17.61 -19.19 -28.31
CA ASP A 109 18.36 -20.43 -27.95
C ASP A 109 19.60 -20.21 -27.09
N THR A 110 20.13 -18.98 -26.96
CA THR A 110 21.39 -18.71 -26.26
C THR A 110 21.38 -17.47 -25.35
N VAL A 111 20.42 -16.57 -25.48
CA VAL A 111 20.31 -15.36 -24.66
C VAL A 111 18.84 -15.09 -24.35
N LEU A 112 18.52 -15.01 -23.05
CA LEU A 112 17.19 -14.61 -22.59
C LEU A 112 16.97 -13.13 -22.96
N GLY A 113 15.98 -12.84 -23.77
CA GLY A 113 15.57 -11.49 -24.14
C GLY A 113 14.69 -10.83 -23.07
N SER A 114 14.61 -9.52 -23.12
CA SER A 114 13.65 -8.73 -22.32
C SER A 114 12.30 -8.71 -23.00
N GLY A 115 11.22 -8.89 -22.26
CA GLY A 115 9.84 -8.84 -22.79
C GLY A 115 9.37 -7.44 -23.17
N ASP A 116 10.04 -6.39 -22.65
CA ASP A 116 9.72 -4.98 -22.93
C ASP A 116 10.95 -4.09 -22.73
N GLN A 117 10.82 -2.83 -23.09
CA GLN A 117 11.80 -1.80 -22.78
C GLN A 117 11.82 -1.51 -21.26
N GLY A 118 12.97 -1.16 -20.72
CA GLY A 118 13.10 -0.81 -19.31
C GLY A 118 14.06 0.32 -19.06
N LEU A 119 13.70 1.24 -18.18
CA LEU A 119 14.57 2.28 -17.63
C LEU A 119 14.35 2.37 -16.13
N MET A 120 15.41 2.21 -15.35
CA MET A 120 15.35 2.20 -13.88
C MET A 120 16.20 3.35 -13.32
N PHE A 121 15.69 3.96 -12.24
CA PHE A 121 16.41 4.94 -11.45
C PHE A 121 16.62 4.36 -10.05
N GLY A 122 17.85 4.47 -9.54
CA GLY A 122 18.18 4.09 -8.18
C GLY A 122 18.56 5.34 -7.36
N TYR A 123 18.09 5.39 -6.11
CA TYR A 123 18.48 6.44 -5.15
C TYR A 123 18.62 5.84 -3.76
N ALA A 124 19.69 6.23 -3.06
CA ALA A 124 19.90 5.89 -1.65
C ALA A 124 20.58 7.06 -0.93
N CYS A 125 20.27 7.23 0.37
CA CYS A 125 20.89 8.24 1.21
C CYS A 125 21.14 7.69 2.63
N LYS A 126 21.89 8.44 3.45
CA LYS A 126 22.27 8.02 4.82
C LYS A 126 21.36 8.62 5.90
N GLU A 127 20.13 9.01 5.57
CA GLU A 127 19.22 9.63 6.53
C GLU A 127 18.60 8.60 7.48
N THR A 128 18.46 7.37 7.03
CA THR A 128 17.90 6.26 7.82
C THR A 128 18.76 5.00 7.69
N PRO A 129 18.65 4.04 8.63
CA PRO A 129 19.35 2.76 8.53
C PRO A 129 19.01 1.96 7.27
N GLU A 130 17.79 2.15 6.74
CA GLU A 130 17.29 1.52 5.52
C GLU A 130 17.86 2.17 4.25
N LEU A 131 18.71 3.20 4.37
CA LEU A 131 19.27 4.01 3.29
C LEU A 131 18.20 4.74 2.46
N MET A 132 17.06 5.00 3.07
CA MET A 132 15.92 5.71 2.47
C MET A 132 15.83 7.15 2.98
N PRO A 133 15.28 8.07 2.16
CA PRO A 133 14.95 9.43 2.63
C PRO A 133 14.03 9.41 3.84
N LEU A 134 14.30 10.27 4.80
CA LEU A 134 13.59 10.29 6.08
C LEU A 134 12.06 10.49 5.95
N PRO A 135 11.54 11.40 5.08
CA PRO A 135 10.09 11.60 4.99
C PRO A 135 9.34 10.33 4.60
N ILE A 136 9.80 9.60 3.57
CA ILE A 136 9.14 8.37 3.13
C ILE A 136 9.29 7.24 4.15
N ALA A 137 10.46 7.11 4.77
CA ALA A 137 10.68 6.11 5.81
C ALA A 137 9.73 6.30 7.00
N LEU A 138 9.53 7.55 7.45
CA LEU A 138 8.60 7.86 8.54
C LEU A 138 7.14 7.69 8.11
N ALA A 139 6.78 8.04 6.87
CA ALA A 139 5.44 7.81 6.36
C ALA A 139 5.11 6.30 6.31
N HIS A 140 6.02 5.45 5.83
CA HIS A 140 5.86 4.00 5.87
C HIS A 140 5.72 3.47 7.30
N LYS A 141 6.54 3.97 8.22
CA LYS A 141 6.52 3.56 9.63
C LYS A 141 5.17 3.86 10.30
N LEU A 142 4.54 4.99 9.98
CA LEU A 142 3.20 5.32 10.43
C LEU A 142 2.15 4.32 9.92
N MET A 143 2.23 3.91 8.66
CA MET A 143 1.29 2.95 8.08
C MET A 143 1.47 1.53 8.61
N LEU A 144 2.70 1.09 8.84
CA LEU A 144 2.99 -0.18 9.52
C LEU A 144 2.42 -0.17 10.95
N LYS A 145 2.62 0.93 11.69
CA LYS A 145 2.09 1.07 13.04
C LYS A 145 0.57 1.15 13.07
N HIS A 146 -0.04 1.80 12.09
CA HIS A 146 -1.49 1.81 11.91
C HIS A 146 -2.03 0.38 11.75
N ALA A 147 -1.45 -0.43 10.85
CA ALA A 147 -1.86 -1.81 10.64
C ALA A 147 -1.72 -2.66 11.92
N GLU A 148 -0.60 -2.53 12.65
CA GLU A 148 -0.37 -3.19 13.94
C GLU A 148 -1.46 -2.85 14.95
N VAL A 149 -1.69 -1.55 15.20
CA VAL A 149 -2.67 -1.07 16.19
C VAL A 149 -4.09 -1.51 15.81
N ARG A 150 -4.46 -1.39 14.55
CA ARG A 150 -5.76 -1.82 14.04
C ARG A 150 -6.00 -3.31 14.26
N LYS A 151 -5.02 -4.15 13.91
CA LYS A 151 -5.16 -5.63 14.02
C LYS A 151 -5.10 -6.14 15.46
N THR A 152 -4.43 -5.44 16.37
CA THR A 152 -4.19 -5.95 17.74
C THR A 152 -5.09 -5.35 18.80
N LYS A 153 -5.61 -4.14 18.62
CA LYS A 153 -6.31 -3.40 19.68
C LYS A 153 -7.80 -3.18 19.46
N GLY A 154 -8.31 -3.38 18.25
CA GLY A 154 -9.74 -3.26 17.96
C GLY A 154 -10.37 -1.90 18.32
N LEU A 155 -9.64 -0.80 18.08
CA LEU A 155 -9.99 0.55 18.48
C LEU A 155 -10.92 1.28 17.47
N GLY A 156 -11.67 0.56 16.66
CA GLY A 156 -12.54 1.15 15.65
C GLY A 156 -11.81 1.66 14.40
N LEU A 157 -10.50 1.43 14.28
CA LEU A 157 -9.75 1.74 13.06
C LEU A 157 -10.08 0.75 11.95
N ARG A 158 -10.21 1.25 10.72
CA ARG A 158 -10.52 0.46 9.52
C ARG A 158 -9.30 0.38 8.59
N PRO A 159 -9.32 -0.52 7.57
CA PRO A 159 -8.11 -0.83 6.80
C PRO A 159 -7.54 0.33 5.96
N ASP A 160 -8.38 1.22 5.42
CA ASP A 160 -7.93 2.30 4.54
C ASP A 160 -7.35 3.48 5.32
N ALA A 161 -6.12 3.85 5.00
CA ALA A 161 -5.46 5.00 5.61
C ALA A 161 -4.34 5.55 4.71
N LYS A 162 -4.01 6.82 4.93
CA LYS A 162 -2.87 7.53 4.31
C LYS A 162 -2.09 8.29 5.36
N SER A 163 -0.78 8.35 5.21
CA SER A 163 0.10 9.23 5.98
C SER A 163 0.92 10.12 5.08
N GLN A 164 1.24 11.32 5.57
CA GLN A 164 2.16 12.24 4.94
C GLN A 164 3.06 12.84 6.01
N VAL A 165 4.36 12.90 5.75
CA VAL A 165 5.34 13.50 6.65
C VAL A 165 6.13 14.56 5.90
N SER A 166 6.18 15.76 6.47
CA SER A 166 6.95 16.89 5.97
C SER A 166 8.13 17.16 6.91
N ILE A 167 9.34 17.15 6.37
CA ILE A 167 10.58 17.38 7.10
C ILE A 167 11.18 18.72 6.69
N GLU A 168 11.56 19.53 7.67
CA GLU A 168 12.40 20.70 7.46
C GLU A 168 13.87 20.28 7.39
N TYR A 169 14.54 20.68 6.31
CA TYR A 169 15.97 20.48 6.06
C TYR A 169 16.73 21.78 6.19
N ASP A 170 17.98 21.72 6.66
CA ASP A 170 18.89 22.86 6.68
C ASP A 170 19.55 23.11 5.31
N SER A 171 20.42 24.11 5.23
CA SER A 171 21.15 24.45 4.00
C SER A 171 22.18 23.39 3.57
N ASN A 172 22.49 22.42 4.41
CA ASN A 172 23.40 21.30 4.14
C ASN A 172 22.64 20.00 3.85
N TYR A 173 21.34 20.10 3.57
CA TYR A 173 20.45 18.95 3.31
C TYR A 173 20.35 17.97 4.49
N GLN A 174 20.50 18.46 5.74
CA GLN A 174 20.33 17.63 6.92
C GLN A 174 18.93 17.84 7.50
N PRO A 175 18.21 16.75 7.86
CA PRO A 175 16.91 16.86 8.48
C PRO A 175 17.00 17.48 9.87
N LYS A 176 16.17 18.49 10.14
CA LYS A 176 16.13 19.26 11.40
C LYS A 176 14.98 18.83 12.30
N ARG A 177 13.76 18.88 11.77
CA ARG A 177 12.52 18.63 12.50
C ARG A 177 11.40 18.15 11.59
N ILE A 178 10.39 17.55 12.16
CA ILE A 178 9.13 17.27 11.49
C ILE A 178 8.29 18.55 11.52
N ASP A 179 8.01 19.13 10.35
CA ASP A 179 7.14 20.30 10.24
C ASP A 179 5.68 19.92 10.40
N SER A 180 5.24 18.87 9.69
CA SER A 180 3.86 18.44 9.74
C SER A 180 3.70 16.94 9.50
N ILE A 181 2.67 16.39 10.13
CA ILE A 181 2.21 15.01 9.97
C ILE A 181 0.73 15.07 9.61
N VAL A 182 0.37 14.50 8.46
CA VAL A 182 -1.02 14.24 8.10
C VAL A 182 -1.26 12.74 8.21
N LEU A 183 -2.32 12.33 8.90
CA LEU A 183 -2.77 10.95 8.93
C LEU A 183 -4.29 10.93 8.80
N SER A 184 -4.76 10.36 7.69
CA SER A 184 -6.19 10.12 7.46
C SER A 184 -6.43 8.62 7.54
N THR A 185 -7.35 8.19 8.41
CA THR A 185 -7.70 6.79 8.58
C THR A 185 -9.21 6.60 8.55
N GLN A 186 -9.64 5.58 7.84
CA GLN A 186 -11.00 5.08 7.91
C GLN A 186 -11.29 4.54 9.31
N HIS A 187 -12.51 4.76 9.81
CA HIS A 187 -12.92 4.35 11.14
C HIS A 187 -14.38 3.88 11.16
N SER A 188 -14.76 3.19 12.23
CA SER A 188 -16.15 2.80 12.47
C SER A 188 -17.04 4.02 12.70
N ASP A 189 -18.32 3.89 12.38
CA ASP A 189 -19.30 4.99 12.45
C ASP A 189 -19.58 5.45 13.90
N ASP A 190 -19.43 4.57 14.85
CA ASP A 190 -19.61 4.78 16.30
C ASP A 190 -18.41 5.43 16.99
N LEU A 191 -17.22 5.49 16.33
CA LEU A 191 -16.04 6.16 16.90
C LEU A 191 -16.12 7.67 16.69
N ASP A 192 -16.11 8.41 17.79
CA ASP A 192 -16.07 9.87 17.76
C ASP A 192 -14.74 10.41 17.19
N LEU A 193 -14.80 11.56 16.54
CA LEU A 193 -13.64 12.13 15.85
C LEU A 193 -12.53 12.59 16.82
N GLU A 194 -12.88 13.06 18.01
CA GLU A 194 -11.91 13.48 19.01
C GLU A 194 -11.21 12.25 19.62
N ASP A 195 -11.97 11.19 19.92
CA ASP A 195 -11.42 9.91 20.38
C ASP A 195 -10.50 9.29 19.32
N LEU A 196 -10.91 9.33 18.03
CA LEU A 196 -10.06 8.91 16.91
C LEU A 196 -8.74 9.67 16.87
N ARG A 197 -8.77 11.00 17.03
CA ARG A 197 -7.58 11.84 17.02
C ARG A 197 -6.64 11.51 18.16
N GLU A 198 -7.18 11.29 19.36
CA GLU A 198 -6.40 10.88 20.53
C GLU A 198 -5.75 9.49 20.33
N ILE A 199 -6.51 8.51 19.82
CA ILE A 199 -6.01 7.18 19.50
C ILE A 199 -4.86 7.26 18.47
N VAL A 200 -5.06 7.97 17.37
CA VAL A 200 -4.04 8.10 16.33
C VAL A 200 -2.80 8.81 16.86
N LYS A 201 -2.98 9.88 17.63
CA LYS A 201 -1.87 10.64 18.22
C LYS A 201 -1.06 9.76 19.16
N THR A 202 -1.70 9.13 20.15
CA THR A 202 -1.00 8.40 21.22
C THR A 202 -0.55 6.99 20.80
N GLN A 203 -1.39 6.24 20.07
CA GLN A 203 -1.11 4.84 19.76
C GLN A 203 -0.30 4.65 18.49
N ILE A 204 -0.30 5.63 17.58
CA ILE A 204 0.39 5.53 16.30
C ILE A 204 1.54 6.54 16.24
N ILE A 205 1.26 7.85 16.27
CA ILE A 205 2.26 8.88 15.99
C ILE A 205 3.35 8.89 17.09
N ASP A 206 2.96 9.09 18.34
CA ASP A 206 3.89 9.22 19.48
C ASP A 206 4.64 7.91 19.77
N SER A 207 4.04 6.75 19.40
CA SER A 207 4.65 5.45 19.64
C SER A 207 5.74 5.07 18.63
N CYS A 208 5.80 5.71 17.46
CA CYS A 208 6.71 5.28 16.40
C CYS A 208 7.60 6.37 15.80
N LEU A 209 7.26 7.64 15.95
CA LEU A 209 8.11 8.72 15.44
C LEU A 209 9.20 9.14 16.44
N PRO A 210 10.38 9.55 15.97
CA PRO A 210 11.48 9.94 16.84
C PRO A 210 11.17 11.27 17.55
N GLU A 211 11.07 11.24 18.88
CA GLU A 211 10.76 12.40 19.72
C GLU A 211 11.68 13.59 19.46
N LYS A 212 12.97 13.34 19.20
CA LYS A 212 13.97 14.38 18.91
C LYS A 212 13.70 15.23 17.67
N LEU A 213 12.81 14.76 16.78
CA LEU A 213 12.38 15.49 15.57
C LEU A 213 11.04 16.19 15.74
N LEU A 214 10.36 15.99 16.86
CA LEU A 214 9.10 16.63 17.22
C LEU A 214 9.34 17.82 18.13
N ASP A 215 8.62 18.91 17.92
CA ASP A 215 8.67 20.10 18.76
C ASP A 215 7.28 20.77 18.89
N ASN A 216 7.22 21.90 19.57
CA ASN A 216 5.97 22.62 19.83
C ASN A 216 5.37 23.27 18.55
N GLU A 217 6.13 23.34 17.46
CA GLU A 217 5.69 23.87 16.18
C GLU A 217 5.23 22.77 15.20
N THR A 218 5.46 21.50 15.55
CA THR A 218 5.04 20.35 14.74
C THR A 218 3.50 20.31 14.63
N LYS A 219 3.00 20.31 13.41
CA LYS A 219 1.55 20.29 13.12
C LYS A 219 1.05 18.86 12.98
N TYR A 220 0.00 18.54 13.71
CA TYR A 220 -0.68 17.24 13.64
C TYR A 220 -2.04 17.41 12.98
N LEU A 221 -2.22 16.84 11.80
CA LEU A 221 -3.43 16.93 10.99
C LEU A 221 -4.05 15.53 10.87
N ILE A 222 -4.84 15.15 11.88
CA ILE A 222 -5.47 13.82 11.97
C ILE A 222 -6.92 13.94 11.47
N ASN A 223 -7.26 13.19 10.42
CA ASN A 223 -8.54 13.28 9.71
C ASN A 223 -8.98 14.75 9.50
N PRO A 224 -8.16 15.58 8.82
CA PRO A 224 -8.44 17.01 8.71
C PRO A 224 -9.72 17.32 7.93
N ALA A 225 -10.15 16.43 7.06
CA ALA A 225 -11.43 16.55 6.34
C ALA A 225 -12.65 16.13 7.17
N GLY A 226 -12.44 15.69 8.42
CA GLY A 226 -13.50 15.20 9.29
C GLY A 226 -13.68 13.69 9.25
N ARG A 227 -14.91 13.20 9.39
CA ARG A 227 -15.24 11.77 9.44
C ARG A 227 -14.84 11.06 8.14
N PHE A 228 -14.29 9.85 8.30
CA PHE A 228 -13.88 8.99 7.19
C PHE A 228 -14.38 7.56 7.44
N VAL A 229 -15.68 7.35 7.30
CA VAL A 229 -16.37 6.06 7.52
C VAL A 229 -16.43 5.26 6.21
N ILE A 230 -16.75 5.92 5.09
CA ILE A 230 -16.76 5.28 3.77
C ILE A 230 -15.37 5.41 3.16
N GLY A 231 -14.68 4.28 3.01
CA GLY A 231 -13.32 4.21 2.46
C GLY A 231 -13.09 2.89 1.72
N GLY A 232 -11.82 2.57 1.48
CA GLY A 232 -11.45 1.38 0.73
C GLY A 232 -12.02 1.38 -0.69
N PRO A 233 -12.23 0.20 -1.30
CA PRO A 233 -12.73 0.07 -2.68
C PRO A 233 -14.08 0.73 -2.94
N VAL A 234 -14.92 0.89 -1.91
CA VAL A 234 -16.20 1.59 -2.01
C VAL A 234 -15.99 3.10 -2.21
N GLY A 235 -15.04 3.67 -1.45
CA GLY A 235 -14.70 5.09 -1.53
C GLY A 235 -13.92 5.47 -2.78
N ASP A 236 -12.94 4.66 -3.17
CA ASP A 236 -12.00 4.98 -4.25
C ASP A 236 -11.69 3.75 -5.13
N CYS A 237 -11.23 4.00 -6.34
CA CYS A 237 -10.80 2.96 -7.29
C CYS A 237 -9.31 2.66 -7.09
N GLY A 238 -8.95 1.37 -7.01
CA GLY A 238 -7.58 0.90 -6.94
C GLY A 238 -7.08 0.31 -8.24
N LEU A 239 -5.78 0.48 -8.47
CA LEU A 239 -5.04 -0.09 -9.60
C LEU A 239 -3.63 -0.50 -9.15
N THR A 240 -3.13 -1.63 -9.68
CA THR A 240 -1.73 -2.05 -9.53
C THR A 240 -0.76 -0.99 -10.05
N GLY A 241 0.40 -0.87 -9.40
CA GLY A 241 1.51 -0.04 -9.87
C GLY A 241 1.38 1.46 -9.59
N ARG A 242 0.40 1.89 -8.78
CA ARG A 242 0.21 3.30 -8.43
C ARG A 242 0.84 3.73 -7.11
N LYS A 243 1.26 2.77 -6.28
CA LYS A 243 1.86 3.03 -4.96
C LYS A 243 3.13 2.24 -4.77
N ILE A 244 4.09 2.88 -4.11
CA ILE A 244 5.36 2.28 -3.70
C ILE A 244 5.21 1.68 -2.29
#